data_efec935a439696d1824af8d7a329ef25
#
_entry.id   efec935a439696d1824af8d7a329ef25
#
_cell.length_a   1.000
_cell.length_b   1.000
_cell.length_c   1.000
_cell.angle_alpha   90.00
_cell.angle_beta   90.00
_cell.angle_gamma   90.00
#
_symmetry.space_group_name_H-M   'P 1'
#
loop_
_entity.id
_entity.type
_entity.pdbx_description
1 polymer ?
#
loop_
_entity_poly.entity_id
_entity_poly.type
_entity_poly.pdbx_seq_one_letter_code
_entity_poly.pdbx_strand_id
1 'polypeptide(L)'
;CQSSVDSYQQKRKWDKLMEKISSGLVAVDNVGKDFDNAMWQDEAYVMHTGLAKVMDSNNFEENLRKMISEALRILDKDAFILAFDDIDVDVEQGWQVLESLRRYLSDVQVISIVSGNIKLYGTLVRNHLVCNLNMAEGNPREMMANELESQYMLKLLNPSNRINLLSLGHLLQKDKDCVKVKNSDGETVLVEFYYKILNSFGIQDKPSLKTFVGFLLSMSLRSQINFMKDACEENST
;
A
#
# COMPACT_ATOMS: atom_id res chain seq x y z
N CYS A 1 -33.57 -29.58 -12.52
CA CYS A 1 -34.19 -28.40 -13.19
C CYS A 1 -34.07 -27.12 -12.35
N GLN A 2 -34.27 -27.14 -11.03
CA GLN A 2 -34.20 -25.93 -10.21
C GLN A 2 -32.76 -25.35 -10.15
N SER A 3 -31.72 -26.16 -9.97
CA SER A 3 -30.32 -25.72 -9.90
C SER A 3 -29.78 -25.09 -11.19
N SER A 4 -30.30 -25.47 -12.35
CA SER A 4 -29.90 -24.88 -13.64
C SER A 4 -30.56 -23.53 -13.90
N VAL A 5 -31.79 -23.31 -13.41
CA VAL A 5 -32.50 -22.02 -13.51
C VAL A 5 -31.85 -21.00 -12.57
N ASP A 6 -31.49 -21.42 -11.35
CA ASP A 6 -30.82 -20.55 -10.38
C ASP A 6 -29.44 -20.12 -10.88
N SER A 7 -28.67 -21.03 -11.48
CA SER A 7 -27.37 -20.74 -12.10
C SER A 7 -27.48 -19.73 -13.26
N TYR A 8 -28.51 -19.88 -14.10
CA TYR A 8 -28.75 -18.97 -15.22
C TYR A 8 -29.16 -17.55 -14.76
N GLN A 9 -30.01 -17.46 -13.75
CA GLN A 9 -30.43 -16.17 -13.17
C GLN A 9 -29.24 -15.46 -12.49
N GLN A 10 -28.39 -16.20 -11.81
CA GLN A 10 -27.19 -15.70 -11.17
C GLN A 10 -26.19 -15.14 -12.19
N LYS A 11 -25.93 -15.88 -13.26
CA LYS A 11 -25.09 -15.42 -14.38
C LYS A 11 -25.62 -14.12 -15.00
N ARG A 12 -26.92 -14.07 -15.29
CA ARG A 12 -27.56 -12.87 -15.86
C ARG A 12 -27.47 -11.65 -14.92
N LYS A 13 -27.54 -11.85 -13.61
CA LYS A 13 -27.36 -10.79 -12.60
C LYS A 13 -25.92 -10.29 -12.62
N TRP A 14 -24.96 -11.20 -12.67
CA TRP A 14 -23.55 -10.89 -12.76
C TRP A 14 -23.20 -10.11 -14.03
N ASP A 15 -23.66 -10.57 -15.18
CA ASP A 15 -23.41 -9.91 -16.47
C ASP A 15 -23.94 -8.46 -16.49
N LYS A 16 -25.13 -8.23 -15.92
CA LYS A 16 -25.69 -6.87 -15.76
C LYS A 16 -24.86 -5.98 -14.83
N LEU A 17 -24.30 -6.52 -13.76
CA LEU A 17 -23.42 -5.76 -12.86
C LEU A 17 -22.11 -5.41 -13.57
N MET A 18 -21.54 -6.33 -14.30
CA MET A 18 -20.33 -6.10 -15.11
C MET A 18 -20.54 -5.03 -16.18
N GLU A 19 -21.67 -5.04 -16.87
CA GLU A 19 -22.03 -4.02 -17.85
C GLU A 19 -22.10 -2.61 -17.20
N LYS A 20 -22.77 -2.50 -16.04
CA LYS A 20 -22.88 -1.24 -15.30
C LYS A 20 -21.53 -0.74 -14.79
N ILE A 21 -20.65 -1.64 -14.35
CA ILE A 21 -19.29 -1.28 -13.91
C ILE A 21 -18.46 -0.84 -15.10
N SER A 22 -18.53 -1.55 -16.22
CA SER A 22 -17.80 -1.19 -17.44
C SER A 22 -18.16 0.20 -17.92
N SER A 23 -19.43 0.59 -17.86
CA SER A 23 -19.88 1.95 -18.20
C SER A 23 -19.35 3.02 -17.23
N GLY A 24 -19.14 2.66 -15.95
CA GLY A 24 -18.60 3.55 -14.93
C GLY A 24 -17.07 3.65 -14.88
N LEU A 25 -16.33 2.76 -15.58
CA LEU A 25 -14.86 2.74 -15.55
C LEU A 25 -14.24 4.06 -16.04
N VAL A 26 -14.87 4.75 -16.95
CA VAL A 26 -14.44 6.09 -17.43
C VAL A 26 -14.37 7.10 -16.26
N ALA A 27 -15.26 6.96 -15.28
CA ALA A 27 -15.24 7.81 -14.08
C ALA A 27 -14.05 7.50 -13.18
N VAL A 28 -13.63 6.22 -13.11
CA VAL A 28 -12.47 5.77 -12.34
C VAL A 28 -11.16 6.24 -12.98
N ASP A 29 -11.05 6.19 -14.30
CA ASP A 29 -9.86 6.63 -15.04
C ASP A 29 -9.55 8.12 -14.83
N ASN A 30 -10.53 8.90 -14.42
CA ASN A 30 -10.39 10.32 -14.08
C ASN A 30 -10.13 10.58 -12.59
N VAL A 31 -10.01 9.54 -11.77
CA VAL A 31 -9.69 9.70 -10.33
C VAL A 31 -8.27 10.24 -10.18
N GLY A 32 -8.16 11.35 -9.45
CA GLY A 32 -6.87 12.01 -9.21
C GLY A 32 -6.30 12.78 -10.41
N LYS A 33 -7.01 12.85 -11.55
CA LYS A 33 -6.66 13.73 -12.67
C LYS A 33 -7.41 15.04 -12.55
N ASP A 34 -6.71 16.15 -12.79
CA ASP A 34 -7.36 17.44 -12.89
C ASP A 34 -8.23 17.51 -14.13
N PHE A 35 -9.48 17.91 -13.96
CA PHE A 35 -10.35 18.15 -15.11
C PHE A 35 -9.84 19.35 -15.88
N ASP A 36 -9.58 19.17 -17.17
CA ASP A 36 -9.18 20.24 -18.07
C ASP A 36 -10.26 21.33 -18.04
N ASN A 37 -9.96 22.47 -17.40
CA ASN A 37 -10.89 23.58 -17.20
C ASN A 37 -11.49 24.14 -18.50
N ALA A 38 -10.86 23.87 -19.65
CA ALA A 38 -11.32 24.30 -20.95
C ALA A 38 -12.66 23.64 -21.39
N MET A 39 -12.95 22.42 -20.95
CA MET A 39 -14.19 21.72 -21.30
C MET A 39 -15.42 22.16 -20.50
N TRP A 40 -15.20 22.83 -19.37
CA TRP A 40 -16.31 23.32 -18.51
C TRP A 40 -16.88 24.66 -18.96
N GLN A 41 -16.32 25.29 -20.01
CA GLN A 41 -16.81 26.55 -20.57
C GLN A 41 -17.96 26.34 -21.56
N ASP A 42 -18.25 25.10 -21.98
CA ASP A 42 -19.38 24.78 -22.85
C ASP A 42 -20.59 24.30 -22.02
N GLU A 43 -21.62 25.15 -21.90
CA GLU A 43 -22.84 24.86 -21.16
C GLU A 43 -23.54 23.57 -21.61
N ALA A 44 -23.54 23.27 -22.92
CA ALA A 44 -24.15 22.06 -23.47
C ALA A 44 -23.35 20.80 -23.08
N TYR A 45 -22.02 20.88 -23.04
CA TYR A 45 -21.17 19.80 -22.58
C TYR A 45 -21.34 19.54 -21.07
N VAL A 46 -21.43 20.60 -20.26
CA VAL A 46 -21.63 20.48 -18.80
C VAL A 46 -22.99 19.86 -18.49
N MET A 47 -24.05 20.28 -19.17
CA MET A 47 -25.40 19.75 -18.93
C MET A 47 -25.55 18.29 -19.36
N HIS A 48 -24.96 17.87 -20.48
CA HIS A 48 -25.16 16.50 -21.00
C HIS A 48 -24.10 15.51 -20.53
N THR A 49 -22.84 15.93 -20.45
CA THR A 49 -21.70 15.03 -20.18
C THR A 49 -21.21 15.15 -18.74
N GLY A 50 -21.23 16.36 -18.18
CA GLY A 50 -20.77 16.60 -16.82
C GLY A 50 -21.70 15.98 -15.77
N LEU A 51 -23.02 16.21 -15.90
CA LEU A 51 -24.02 15.59 -15.01
C LEU A 51 -24.06 14.06 -15.14
N ALA A 52 -23.97 13.53 -16.36
CA ALA A 52 -23.92 12.09 -16.59
C ALA A 52 -22.66 11.48 -15.93
N LYS A 53 -21.49 12.10 -16.06
CA LYS A 53 -20.25 11.65 -15.41
C LYS A 53 -20.33 11.66 -13.88
N VAL A 54 -20.94 12.68 -13.29
CA VAL A 54 -21.15 12.75 -11.83
C VAL A 54 -22.12 11.66 -11.36
N MET A 55 -23.20 11.42 -12.12
CA MET A 55 -24.15 10.34 -11.82
C MET A 55 -23.50 8.96 -12.00
N ASP A 56 -22.69 8.77 -13.04
CA ASP A 56 -22.00 7.51 -13.30
C ASP A 56 -20.93 7.24 -12.22
N SER A 57 -20.27 8.26 -11.70
CA SER A 57 -19.31 8.11 -10.58
C SER A 57 -20.00 7.65 -9.30
N ASN A 58 -21.14 8.25 -8.94
CA ASN A 58 -21.93 7.82 -7.79
C ASN A 58 -22.51 6.41 -7.98
N ASN A 59 -22.99 6.11 -9.18
CA ASN A 59 -23.50 4.79 -9.52
C ASN A 59 -22.40 3.74 -9.57
N PHE A 60 -21.16 4.12 -9.95
CA PHE A 60 -20.02 3.22 -10.00
C PHE A 60 -19.70 2.66 -8.62
N GLU A 61 -19.60 3.50 -7.59
CA GLU A 61 -19.31 3.06 -6.21
C GLU A 61 -20.37 2.06 -5.71
N GLU A 62 -21.65 2.39 -5.92
CA GLU A 62 -22.75 1.51 -5.52
C GLU A 62 -22.76 0.19 -6.30
N ASN A 63 -22.51 0.24 -7.61
CA ASN A 63 -22.45 -0.95 -8.45
C ASN A 63 -21.24 -1.83 -8.10
N LEU A 64 -20.09 -1.22 -7.77
CA LEU A 64 -18.90 -1.93 -7.32
C LEU A 64 -19.18 -2.66 -5.98
N ARG A 65 -19.80 -2.00 -5.02
CA ARG A 65 -20.22 -2.64 -3.75
C ARG A 65 -21.17 -3.81 -3.99
N LYS A 66 -22.16 -3.65 -4.87
CA LYS A 66 -23.07 -4.74 -5.24
C LYS A 66 -22.33 -5.91 -5.91
N MET A 67 -21.34 -5.62 -6.75
CA MET A 67 -20.53 -6.64 -7.39
C MET A 67 -19.68 -7.41 -6.37
N ILE A 68 -19.02 -6.69 -5.46
CA ILE A 68 -18.22 -7.29 -4.37
C ILE A 68 -19.11 -8.22 -3.53
N SER A 69 -20.27 -7.74 -3.09
CA SER A 69 -21.20 -8.54 -2.29
C SER A 69 -21.70 -9.77 -3.04
N GLU A 70 -22.02 -9.64 -4.34
CA GLU A 70 -22.46 -10.78 -5.14
C GLU A 70 -21.33 -11.78 -5.41
N ALA A 71 -20.10 -11.30 -5.65
CA ALA A 71 -18.91 -12.15 -5.79
C ALA A 71 -18.63 -12.95 -4.52
N LEU A 72 -18.68 -12.31 -3.36
CA LEU A 72 -18.48 -12.97 -2.06
C LEU A 72 -19.56 -14.03 -1.81
N ARG A 73 -20.81 -13.72 -2.13
CA ARG A 73 -21.91 -14.67 -2.03
C ARG A 73 -21.71 -15.91 -2.92
N ILE A 74 -21.22 -15.70 -4.16
CA ILE A 74 -20.93 -16.79 -5.11
C ILE A 74 -19.76 -17.67 -4.61
N LEU A 75 -18.73 -17.03 -4.02
CA LEU A 75 -17.52 -17.68 -3.54
C LEU A 75 -17.68 -18.30 -2.14
N ASP A 76 -18.80 -18.02 -1.48
CA ASP A 76 -19.03 -18.41 -0.08
C ASP A 76 -17.91 -17.88 0.83
N LYS A 77 -17.65 -16.55 0.73
CA LYS A 77 -16.62 -15.84 1.50
C LYS A 77 -17.19 -14.57 2.12
N ASP A 78 -16.56 -14.14 3.21
CA ASP A 78 -17.00 -12.98 3.99
C ASP A 78 -16.38 -11.66 3.49
N ALA A 79 -15.15 -11.71 3.00
CA ALA A 79 -14.42 -10.51 2.55
C ALA A 79 -13.34 -10.83 1.50
N PHE A 80 -12.96 -9.81 0.72
CA PHE A 80 -11.76 -9.82 -0.10
C PHE A 80 -10.58 -9.20 0.67
N ILE A 81 -9.40 -9.77 0.49
CA ILE A 81 -8.14 -9.18 0.93
C ILE A 81 -7.37 -8.75 -0.32
N LEU A 82 -7.11 -7.45 -0.43
CA LEU A 82 -6.34 -6.85 -1.52
C LEU A 82 -5.01 -6.35 -0.96
N ALA A 83 -3.91 -6.87 -1.46
CA ALA A 83 -2.57 -6.45 -1.07
C ALA A 83 -1.96 -5.56 -2.16
N PHE A 84 -1.49 -4.38 -1.74
CA PHE A 84 -0.86 -3.38 -2.59
C PHE A 84 0.58 -3.17 -2.13
N ASP A 85 1.52 -3.26 -3.05
CA ASP A 85 2.93 -3.07 -2.80
C ASP A 85 3.49 -1.97 -3.70
N ASP A 86 4.57 -1.31 -3.26
CA ASP A 86 5.33 -0.31 -4.01
C ASP A 86 4.53 0.94 -4.50
N ILE A 87 3.35 1.23 -3.94
CA ILE A 87 2.57 2.42 -4.31
C ILE A 87 3.36 3.72 -4.02
N ASP A 88 4.18 3.72 -2.98
CA ASP A 88 4.96 4.88 -2.54
C ASP A 88 6.17 5.20 -3.43
N VAL A 89 6.51 4.30 -4.36
CA VAL A 89 7.61 4.46 -5.30
C VAL A 89 7.15 5.16 -6.59
N ASP A 90 5.90 4.97 -7.00
CA ASP A 90 5.33 5.59 -8.19
C ASP A 90 4.74 6.96 -7.87
N VAL A 91 5.48 8.02 -8.19
CA VAL A 91 5.08 9.41 -7.89
C VAL A 91 3.88 9.86 -8.73
N GLU A 92 3.72 9.34 -9.95
CA GLU A 92 2.65 9.77 -10.85
C GLU A 92 1.34 9.05 -10.58
N GLN A 93 1.38 7.74 -10.38
CA GLN A 93 0.18 6.91 -10.19
C GLN A 93 -0.17 6.68 -8.72
N GLY A 94 0.80 6.81 -7.82
CA GLY A 94 0.61 6.54 -6.39
C GLY A 94 -0.54 7.31 -5.76
N TRP A 95 -0.69 8.60 -6.10
CA TRP A 95 -1.84 9.40 -5.66
C TRP A 95 -3.18 8.82 -6.15
N GLN A 96 -3.27 8.42 -7.41
CA GLN A 96 -4.49 7.86 -7.99
C GLN A 96 -4.90 6.55 -7.31
N VAL A 97 -3.92 5.71 -6.96
CA VAL A 97 -4.15 4.47 -6.22
C VAL A 97 -4.66 4.77 -4.81
N LEU A 98 -4.02 5.70 -4.08
CA LEU A 98 -4.45 6.10 -2.74
C LEU A 98 -5.88 6.67 -2.74
N GLU A 99 -6.22 7.48 -3.74
CA GLU A 99 -7.57 8.05 -3.87
C GLU A 99 -8.59 6.98 -4.26
N SER A 100 -8.20 6.00 -5.07
CA SER A 100 -9.05 4.84 -5.41
C SER A 100 -9.31 3.96 -4.19
N LEU A 101 -8.29 3.71 -3.36
CA LEU A 101 -8.44 3.03 -2.09
C LEU A 101 -9.45 3.75 -1.18
N ARG A 102 -9.33 5.06 -1.07
CA ARG A 102 -10.19 5.88 -0.22
C ARG A 102 -11.64 5.89 -0.70
N ARG A 103 -11.86 6.02 -2.00
CA ARG A 103 -13.21 6.16 -2.56
C ARG A 103 -13.93 4.84 -2.75
N TYR A 104 -13.24 3.84 -3.29
CA TYR A 104 -13.89 2.65 -3.81
C TYR A 104 -13.63 1.38 -3.01
N LEU A 105 -12.49 1.31 -2.29
CA LEU A 105 -12.08 0.11 -1.58
C LEU A 105 -12.16 0.24 -0.05
N SER A 106 -12.75 1.32 0.45
CA SER A 106 -13.04 1.53 1.88
C SER A 106 -14.42 0.94 2.22
N ASP A 107 -14.60 -0.36 2.03
CA ASP A 107 -15.83 -1.08 2.32
C ASP A 107 -15.59 -2.17 3.38
N VAL A 108 -16.63 -2.53 4.12
CA VAL A 108 -16.57 -3.55 5.19
C VAL A 108 -16.17 -4.93 4.62
N GLN A 109 -16.50 -5.20 3.37
CA GLN A 109 -16.22 -6.46 2.69
C GLN A 109 -14.86 -6.47 1.96
N VAL A 110 -14.07 -5.38 2.07
CA VAL A 110 -12.74 -5.27 1.46
C VAL A 110 -11.70 -4.89 2.50
N ILE A 111 -10.72 -5.75 2.70
CA ILE A 111 -9.58 -5.49 3.57
C ILE A 111 -8.40 -5.15 2.67
N SER A 112 -8.04 -3.86 2.63
CA SER A 112 -6.89 -3.38 1.87
C SER A 112 -5.63 -3.39 2.75
N ILE A 113 -4.62 -4.15 2.34
CA ILE A 113 -3.29 -4.19 2.97
C ILE A 113 -2.35 -3.41 2.07
N VAL A 114 -1.77 -2.33 2.60
CA VAL A 114 -0.87 -1.45 1.86
C VAL A 114 0.50 -1.50 2.53
N SER A 115 1.52 -1.95 1.80
CA SER A 115 2.91 -1.90 2.26
C SER A 115 3.58 -0.60 1.79
N GLY A 116 4.57 -0.12 2.51
CA GLY A 116 5.36 1.02 2.09
C GLY A 116 5.82 1.93 3.23
N ASN A 117 6.42 3.05 2.87
CA ASN A 117 6.92 4.04 3.80
C ASN A 117 5.90 5.15 4.02
N ILE A 118 5.38 5.26 5.24
CA ILE A 118 4.37 6.27 5.60
C ILE A 118 4.80 7.71 5.27
N LYS A 119 6.10 8.01 5.32
CA LYS A 119 6.62 9.34 4.98
C LYS A 119 6.56 9.60 3.48
N LEU A 120 6.82 8.57 2.66
CA LEU A 120 6.71 8.68 1.20
C LEU A 120 5.25 8.86 0.79
N TYR A 121 4.32 8.12 1.40
CA TYR A 121 2.88 8.36 1.19
C TYR A 121 2.47 9.80 1.54
N GLY A 122 2.93 10.33 2.69
CA GLY A 122 2.70 11.73 3.04
C GLY A 122 3.24 12.68 1.98
N THR A 123 4.44 12.42 1.47
CA THR A 123 5.05 13.25 0.40
C THR A 123 4.24 13.20 -0.90
N LEU A 124 3.74 12.04 -1.32
CA LEU A 124 2.86 11.91 -2.49
C LEU A 124 1.59 12.75 -2.34
N VAL A 125 0.90 12.62 -1.21
CA VAL A 125 -0.32 13.38 -0.90
C VAL A 125 -0.01 14.88 -0.88
N ARG A 126 1.05 15.30 -0.20
CA ARG A 126 1.46 16.69 -0.11
C ARG A 126 1.78 17.29 -1.48
N ASN A 127 2.55 16.60 -2.30
CA ASN A 127 2.90 17.09 -3.63
C ASN A 127 1.66 17.32 -4.48
N HIS A 128 0.72 16.38 -4.48
CA HIS A 128 -0.55 16.54 -5.17
C HIS A 128 -1.34 17.74 -4.65
N LEU A 129 -1.45 17.91 -3.32
CA LEU A 129 -2.16 19.02 -2.71
C LEU A 129 -1.52 20.37 -3.04
N VAL A 130 -0.18 20.46 -2.97
CA VAL A 130 0.55 21.69 -3.31
C VAL A 130 0.33 22.09 -4.76
N CYS A 131 0.35 21.13 -5.70
CA CYS A 131 0.09 21.44 -7.11
C CYS A 131 -1.33 21.97 -7.35
N ASN A 132 -2.32 21.49 -6.58
CA ASN A 132 -3.73 21.83 -6.80
C ASN A 132 -4.25 22.99 -5.93
N LEU A 133 -3.48 23.48 -4.97
CA LEU A 133 -3.83 24.67 -4.21
C LEU A 133 -3.59 25.92 -5.07
N ASN A 134 -4.67 26.56 -5.54
CA ASN A 134 -4.64 27.84 -6.26
C ASN A 134 -4.34 29.02 -5.30
N MET A 135 -3.24 28.93 -4.57
CA MET A 135 -2.76 29.98 -3.67
C MET A 135 -1.41 30.48 -4.15
N ALA A 136 -1.09 31.76 -3.83
CA ALA A 136 0.23 32.30 -4.07
C ALA A 136 1.30 31.44 -3.36
N GLU A 137 2.47 31.30 -3.97
CA GLU A 137 3.59 30.59 -3.36
C GLU A 137 4.00 31.24 -2.03
N GLY A 138 4.31 30.42 -1.05
CA GLY A 138 4.78 30.87 0.27
C GLY A 138 4.30 30.02 1.43
N ASN A 139 4.67 30.44 2.64
CA ASN A 139 4.40 29.74 3.90
C ASN A 139 2.92 29.33 4.11
N PRO A 140 1.90 30.18 3.80
CA PRO A 140 0.51 29.79 4.04
C PRO A 140 0.07 28.59 3.21
N ARG A 141 0.55 28.47 1.94
CA ARG A 141 0.27 27.33 1.06
C ARG A 141 0.85 26.03 1.61
N GLU A 142 2.09 26.09 2.07
CA GLU A 142 2.75 24.92 2.65
C GLU A 142 2.12 24.48 3.97
N MET A 143 1.75 25.42 4.84
CA MET A 143 1.06 25.10 6.09
C MET A 143 -0.28 24.42 5.84
N MET A 144 -1.07 24.93 4.90
CA MET A 144 -2.36 24.32 4.53
C MET A 144 -2.18 22.93 3.90
N ALA A 145 -1.17 22.77 3.04
CA ALA A 145 -0.86 21.46 2.45
C ALA A 145 -0.47 20.43 3.51
N ASN A 146 0.32 20.80 4.51
CA ASN A 146 0.72 19.92 5.62
C ASN A 146 -0.48 19.51 6.49
N GLU A 147 -1.40 20.44 6.75
CA GLU A 147 -2.61 20.15 7.53
C GLU A 147 -3.52 19.19 6.76
N LEU A 148 -3.77 19.46 5.48
CA LEU A 148 -4.58 18.60 4.62
C LEU A 148 -3.95 17.20 4.43
N GLU A 149 -2.62 17.14 4.24
CA GLU A 149 -1.88 15.87 4.21
C GLU A 149 -2.16 15.06 5.48
N SER A 150 -1.97 15.69 6.65
CA SER A 150 -2.16 15.03 7.93
C SER A 150 -3.58 14.49 8.09
N GLN A 151 -4.59 15.29 7.73
CA GLN A 151 -5.99 14.85 7.77
C GLN A 151 -6.30 13.73 6.78
N TYR A 152 -5.75 13.79 5.57
CA TYR A 152 -5.91 12.77 4.56
C TYR A 152 -5.29 11.43 5.00
N MET A 153 -4.05 11.49 5.52
CA MET A 153 -3.33 10.32 6.00
C MET A 153 -4.00 9.67 7.21
N LEU A 154 -4.62 10.46 8.10
CA LEU A 154 -5.40 9.92 9.22
C LEU A 154 -6.65 9.18 8.75
N LYS A 155 -7.31 9.66 7.69
CA LYS A 155 -8.51 9.01 7.14
C LYS A 155 -8.20 7.75 6.38
N LEU A 156 -7.15 7.78 5.54
CA LEU A 156 -6.79 6.65 4.67
C LEU A 156 -6.02 5.56 5.42
N LEU A 157 -5.00 5.96 6.17
CA LEU A 157 -4.10 5.07 6.91
C LEU A 157 -4.18 5.40 8.40
N ASN A 158 -5.27 5.01 9.05
CA ASN A 158 -5.47 5.27 10.46
C ASN A 158 -4.33 4.67 11.31
N PRO A 159 -3.75 5.42 12.26
CA PRO A 159 -2.68 4.92 13.13
C PRO A 159 -3.01 3.61 13.84
N SER A 160 -4.27 3.40 14.23
CA SER A 160 -4.71 2.15 14.89
C SER A 160 -4.62 0.92 13.99
N ASN A 161 -4.59 1.10 12.66
CA ASN A 161 -4.52 0.02 11.67
C ASN A 161 -3.11 -0.14 11.08
N ARG A 162 -2.11 0.59 11.61
CA ARG A 162 -0.73 0.50 11.13
C ARG A 162 0.04 -0.58 11.86
N ILE A 163 0.69 -1.44 11.11
CA ILE A 163 1.63 -2.43 11.62
C ILE A 163 3.03 -1.95 11.27
N ASN A 164 3.79 -1.51 12.27
CA ASN A 164 5.17 -1.10 12.08
C ASN A 164 6.08 -2.33 12.11
N LEU A 165 6.82 -2.55 11.04
CA LEU A 165 7.86 -3.56 11.01
C LEU A 165 9.03 -3.08 11.88
N LEU A 166 9.32 -3.85 12.91
CA LEU A 166 10.43 -3.58 13.81
C LEU A 166 11.75 -4.09 13.20
N SER A 167 12.84 -3.36 13.42
CA SER A 167 14.18 -3.89 13.09
C SER A 167 14.50 -5.13 13.93
N LEU A 168 15.34 -6.00 13.41
CA LEU A 168 15.82 -7.18 14.18
C LEU A 168 16.48 -6.76 15.50
N GLY A 169 17.22 -5.64 15.50
CA GLY A 169 17.80 -5.10 16.71
C GLY A 169 16.78 -4.78 17.80
N HIS A 170 15.60 -4.28 17.43
CA HIS A 170 14.53 -4.01 18.39
C HIS A 170 13.89 -5.31 18.93
N LEU A 171 13.69 -6.32 18.06
CA LEU A 171 13.17 -7.62 18.48
C LEU A 171 14.12 -8.30 19.47
N LEU A 172 15.42 -8.27 19.19
CA LEU A 172 16.46 -8.87 20.03
C LEU A 172 16.69 -8.16 21.37
N GLN A 173 16.21 -6.92 21.54
CA GLN A 173 16.19 -6.27 22.85
C GLN A 173 15.23 -6.96 23.84
N LYS A 174 14.16 -7.53 23.33
CA LYS A 174 13.17 -8.26 24.15
C LYS A 174 13.59 -9.69 24.45
N ASP A 175 14.07 -10.37 23.43
CA ASP A 175 14.56 -11.75 23.52
C ASP A 175 15.72 -11.94 22.56
N LYS A 176 16.91 -12.18 23.11
CA LYS A 176 18.15 -12.30 22.33
C LYS A 176 18.20 -13.55 21.47
N ASP A 177 17.45 -14.56 21.83
CA ASP A 177 17.47 -15.88 21.19
C ASP A 177 16.30 -16.11 20.25
N CYS A 178 15.41 -15.10 20.10
CA CYS A 178 14.18 -15.22 19.30
C CYS A 178 14.44 -15.35 17.79
N VAL A 179 15.61 -14.93 17.31
CA VAL A 179 15.98 -15.01 15.89
C VAL A 179 17.16 -15.94 15.70
N LYS A 180 16.96 -16.96 14.88
CA LYS A 180 17.97 -17.97 14.56
C LYS A 180 18.26 -18.00 13.06
N VAL A 181 19.50 -18.28 12.71
CA VAL A 181 19.94 -18.55 11.34
C VAL A 181 20.04 -20.06 11.19
N LYS A 182 19.39 -20.60 10.17
CA LYS A 182 19.49 -22.00 9.81
C LYS A 182 20.39 -22.14 8.59
N ASN A 183 21.48 -22.89 8.73
CA ASN A 183 22.39 -23.24 7.65
C ASN A 183 22.53 -24.77 7.56
N SER A 184 23.41 -25.26 6.68
CA SER A 184 23.71 -26.70 6.53
C SER A 184 24.15 -27.38 7.83
N ASP A 185 24.82 -26.63 8.72
CA ASP A 185 25.44 -27.12 9.94
C ASP A 185 24.50 -27.10 11.16
N GLY A 186 23.29 -26.54 11.00
CA GLY A 186 22.28 -26.46 12.06
C GLY A 186 21.70 -25.08 12.28
N GLU A 187 21.15 -24.85 13.47
CA GLU A 187 20.57 -23.58 13.89
C GLU A 187 21.51 -22.86 14.86
N THR A 188 21.78 -21.58 14.58
CA THR A 188 22.61 -20.71 15.44
C THR A 188 21.85 -19.43 15.72
N VAL A 189 21.94 -18.89 16.93
CA VAL A 189 21.36 -17.59 17.28
C VAL A 189 22.00 -16.49 16.42
N LEU A 190 21.19 -15.57 15.89
CA LEU A 190 21.64 -14.56 14.92
C LEU A 190 22.85 -13.74 15.43
N VAL A 191 22.83 -13.35 16.69
CA VAL A 191 23.94 -12.57 17.29
C VAL A 191 25.24 -13.37 17.33
N GLU A 192 25.15 -14.64 17.68
CA GLU A 192 26.32 -15.55 17.70
C GLU A 192 26.84 -15.80 16.29
N PHE A 193 25.95 -15.91 15.32
CA PHE A 193 26.30 -16.04 13.92
C PHE A 193 27.10 -14.82 13.43
N TYR A 194 26.65 -13.60 13.76
CA TYR A 194 27.40 -12.39 13.43
C TYR A 194 28.76 -12.34 14.12
N TYR A 195 28.87 -12.74 15.39
CA TYR A 195 30.15 -12.82 16.04
C TYR A 195 31.12 -13.79 15.35
N LYS A 196 30.63 -14.96 14.89
CA LYS A 196 31.45 -15.91 14.14
C LYS A 196 31.96 -15.30 12.83
N ILE A 197 31.11 -14.66 12.04
CA ILE A 197 31.48 -14.00 10.79
C ILE A 197 32.51 -12.88 11.06
N LEU A 198 32.24 -11.99 11.99
CA LEU A 198 33.15 -10.87 12.27
C LEU A 198 34.52 -11.33 12.79
N ASN A 199 34.55 -12.40 13.57
CA ASN A 199 35.81 -13.02 14.01
C ASN A 199 36.57 -13.61 12.83
N SER A 200 35.93 -14.22 11.83
CA SER A 200 36.63 -14.72 10.63
C SER A 200 37.23 -13.59 9.78
N PHE A 201 36.69 -12.40 9.84
CA PHE A 201 37.24 -11.19 9.25
C PHE A 201 38.32 -10.51 10.13
N GLY A 202 38.73 -11.14 11.22
CA GLY A 202 39.82 -10.65 12.09
C GLY A 202 39.37 -9.61 13.13
N ILE A 203 38.10 -9.34 13.29
CA ILE A 203 37.59 -8.43 14.32
C ILE A 203 37.37 -9.23 15.60
N GLN A 204 38.30 -9.10 16.57
CA GLN A 204 38.31 -9.91 17.79
C GLN A 204 38.04 -9.10 19.07
N ASP A 205 38.21 -7.79 19.04
CA ASP A 205 38.00 -6.95 20.21
C ASP A 205 36.52 -6.75 20.52
N LYS A 206 36.15 -6.95 21.78
CA LYS A 206 34.73 -6.91 22.22
C LYS A 206 34.00 -5.58 21.92
N PRO A 207 34.62 -4.39 22.08
CA PRO A 207 33.95 -3.13 21.74
C PRO A 207 33.58 -3.03 20.26
N SER A 208 34.53 -3.35 19.36
CA SER A 208 34.29 -3.31 17.91
C SER A 208 33.25 -4.33 17.49
N LEU A 209 33.32 -5.57 17.99
CA LEU A 209 32.30 -6.59 17.72
C LEU A 209 30.91 -6.11 18.10
N LYS A 210 30.75 -5.53 19.30
CA LYS A 210 29.46 -5.02 19.75
C LYS A 210 28.93 -3.89 18.84
N THR A 211 29.81 -2.99 18.41
CA THR A 211 29.48 -1.88 17.53
C THR A 211 29.05 -2.37 16.17
N PHE A 212 29.81 -3.28 15.54
CA PHE A 212 29.48 -3.84 14.24
C PHE A 212 28.20 -4.66 14.26
N VAL A 213 27.99 -5.50 15.27
CA VAL A 213 26.74 -6.24 15.42
C VAL A 213 25.55 -5.27 15.60
N GLY A 214 25.71 -4.22 16.39
CA GLY A 214 24.70 -3.17 16.55
C GLY A 214 24.36 -2.50 15.21
N PHE A 215 25.37 -2.20 14.39
CA PHE A 215 25.19 -1.66 13.04
C PHE A 215 24.46 -2.64 12.13
N LEU A 216 24.90 -3.90 12.04
CA LEU A 216 24.24 -4.93 11.24
C LEU A 216 22.77 -5.11 11.62
N LEU A 217 22.46 -5.16 12.91
CA LEU A 217 21.09 -5.29 13.41
C LEU A 217 20.21 -4.06 13.14
N SER A 218 20.80 -2.91 12.86
CA SER A 218 20.06 -1.69 12.45
C SER A 218 19.74 -1.65 10.96
N MET A 219 20.41 -2.47 10.15
CA MET A 219 20.18 -2.55 8.70
C MET A 219 18.82 -3.19 8.37
N SER A 220 18.38 -3.02 7.13
CA SER A 220 17.19 -3.73 6.62
C SER A 220 17.42 -5.25 6.63
N LEU A 221 16.36 -6.03 6.82
CA LEU A 221 16.47 -7.50 6.79
C LEU A 221 17.08 -8.01 5.48
N ARG A 222 16.73 -7.40 4.35
CA ARG A 222 17.29 -7.73 3.02
C ARG A 222 18.81 -7.52 3.00
N SER A 223 19.28 -6.39 3.52
CA SER A 223 20.73 -6.10 3.58
C SER A 223 21.46 -7.08 4.50
N GLN A 224 20.83 -7.46 5.62
CA GLN A 224 21.40 -8.45 6.53
C GLN A 224 21.51 -9.83 5.88
N ILE A 225 20.48 -10.26 5.13
CA ILE A 225 20.47 -11.54 4.41
C ILE A 225 21.57 -11.54 3.33
N ASN A 226 21.73 -10.47 2.57
CA ASN A 226 22.77 -10.37 1.56
C ASN A 226 24.16 -10.44 2.20
N PHE A 227 24.40 -9.65 3.25
CA PHE A 227 25.66 -9.72 4.01
C PHE A 227 25.98 -11.14 4.50
N MET A 228 24.98 -11.85 5.04
CA MET A 228 25.18 -13.22 5.51
C MET A 228 25.50 -14.19 4.37
N LYS A 229 24.90 -14.04 3.20
CA LYS A 229 25.18 -14.86 2.02
C LYS A 229 26.60 -14.63 1.52
N ASP A 230 26.97 -13.37 1.31
CA ASP A 230 28.30 -12.99 0.82
C ASP A 230 29.39 -13.48 1.78
N ALA A 231 29.18 -13.30 3.09
CA ALA A 231 30.14 -13.76 4.11
C ALA A 231 30.25 -15.29 4.21
N CYS A 232 29.21 -16.04 3.88
CA CYS A 232 29.27 -17.51 3.82
C CYS A 232 30.02 -18.00 2.58
N GLU A 233 29.87 -17.32 1.44
CA GLU A 233 30.55 -17.67 0.18
C GLU A 233 32.06 -17.42 0.31
N GLU A 234 32.50 -16.30 0.88
CA GLU A 234 33.91 -16.00 1.09
C GLU A 234 34.62 -16.95 2.09
N ASN A 235 33.89 -17.47 3.09
CA ASN A 235 34.48 -18.44 4.04
C ASN A 235 34.51 -19.88 3.49
N SER A 236 33.97 -20.12 2.30
CA SER A 236 33.93 -21.45 1.66
C SER A 236 35.04 -21.62 0.60
N THR A 237 35.81 -20.58 0.32
CA THR A 237 36.97 -20.57 -0.56
C THR A 237 38.26 -20.57 0.27
#